data_9c755321f128dcebd5171291f856da60
#
_entry.id   9c755321f128dcebd5171291f856da60
#
_cell.length_a   1.000
_cell.length_b   1.000
_cell.length_c   1.000
_cell.angle_alpha   90.00
_cell.angle_beta   90.00
_cell.angle_gamma   90.00
#
_symmetry.space_group_name_H-M   'P 1'
#
loop_
_entity.id
_entity.type
_entity.pdbx_description
1 polymer ?
#
loop_
_entity_poly.entity_id
_entity_poly.type
_entity_poly.pdbx_seq_one_letter_code
_entity_poly.pdbx_strand_id
1 'polypeptide(L)'
;PEGPEALKESGKRRVFLPIGNCLIGNVNNTRESMAIAWMNSAHASAMAGYVVPTWYGRNGWGGLKYWLTTPGRYSLAEAFYLNQQDMLHQIDTWDPELCRKPFPYGPDGFAEEDLEKASEVAGRELTIDELGFFFDRDVLAFYGDPAWNVRLKELPEENDFTVTASTEGGQYVLTVTTSENFSAERMAGSHFKEEHVKDLPFSYFFPERLKNPRLAEGETWDAAVDENF
;
A
#
# COMPACT_ATOMS: atom_id res chain seq x y z
N PRO A 1 12.01 -25.22 -26.78
CA PRO A 1 11.55 -23.95 -26.24
C PRO A 1 12.77 -23.04 -26.19
N GLU A 2 12.69 -21.93 -26.89
CA GLU A 2 13.68 -20.86 -26.79
C GLU A 2 13.65 -20.38 -25.35
N GLY A 3 14.83 -20.18 -24.75
CA GLY A 3 14.94 -19.70 -23.39
C GLY A 3 14.35 -18.29 -23.24
N PRO A 4 14.13 -17.78 -22.02
CA PRO A 4 13.59 -16.46 -21.82
C PRO A 4 14.47 -15.43 -22.54
N GLU A 5 13.85 -14.61 -23.39
CA GLU A 5 14.54 -13.47 -23.97
C GLU A 5 15.05 -12.54 -22.86
N ALA A 6 16.30 -12.18 -22.91
CA ALA A 6 16.87 -11.21 -22.00
C ALA A 6 16.12 -9.87 -22.15
N LEU A 7 15.80 -9.25 -21.01
CA LEU A 7 15.22 -7.90 -21.04
C LEU A 7 16.20 -6.92 -21.68
N LYS A 8 15.71 -6.12 -22.60
CA LYS A 8 16.54 -5.10 -23.25
C LYS A 8 16.98 -4.06 -22.22
N GLU A 9 18.28 -3.78 -22.23
CA GLU A 9 18.84 -2.70 -21.43
C GLU A 9 18.14 -1.36 -21.71
N SER A 10 17.92 -0.61 -20.64
CA SER A 10 17.33 0.72 -20.74
C SER A 10 18.16 1.72 -19.94
N GLY A 11 18.52 2.82 -20.55
CA GLY A 11 19.19 3.93 -19.87
C GLY A 11 18.25 4.84 -19.05
N LYS A 12 16.94 4.55 -19.05
CA LYS A 12 15.94 5.37 -18.34
C LYS A 12 15.46 4.66 -17.09
N ARG A 13 15.45 5.37 -15.98
CA ARG A 13 14.80 4.89 -14.74
C ARG A 13 13.29 4.65 -14.98
N ARG A 14 12.79 3.57 -14.43
CA ARG A 14 11.39 3.15 -14.63
C ARG A 14 10.77 2.71 -13.32
N VAL A 15 9.47 2.84 -13.26
CA VAL A 15 8.63 2.14 -12.30
C VAL A 15 8.09 0.88 -12.98
N PHE A 16 8.13 -0.24 -12.29
CA PHE A 16 7.53 -1.48 -12.73
C PHE A 16 6.47 -1.94 -11.74
N LEU A 17 5.21 -1.92 -12.17
CA LEU A 17 4.07 -2.37 -11.38
C LEU A 17 3.41 -3.55 -12.10
N PRO A 18 3.86 -4.77 -11.81
CA PRO A 18 3.34 -5.97 -12.43
C PRO A 18 2.01 -6.41 -11.80
N ILE A 19 0.98 -5.60 -11.98
CA ILE A 19 -0.34 -5.78 -11.40
C ILE A 19 -0.93 -7.14 -11.80
N GLY A 20 -1.43 -7.89 -10.81
CA GLY A 20 -2.05 -9.19 -11.02
C GLY A 20 -1.07 -10.31 -11.39
N ASN A 21 0.24 -10.09 -11.32
CA ASN A 21 1.24 -11.10 -11.59
C ASN A 21 1.82 -11.66 -10.29
N CYS A 22 1.42 -12.88 -9.95
CA CYS A 22 1.91 -13.61 -8.81
C CYS A 22 3.42 -13.86 -8.89
N LEU A 23 4.09 -13.97 -7.74
CA LEU A 23 5.53 -14.29 -7.63
C LEU A 23 6.50 -13.28 -8.27
N ILE A 24 6.04 -12.24 -8.90
CA ILE A 24 6.93 -11.30 -9.59
C ILE A 24 7.89 -10.57 -8.63
N GLY A 25 7.51 -10.41 -7.38
CA GLY A 25 8.35 -9.88 -6.31
C GLY A 25 9.26 -10.91 -5.66
N ASN A 26 9.12 -12.19 -5.99
CA ASN A 26 9.95 -13.23 -5.40
C ASN A 26 11.34 -13.24 -6.03
N VAL A 27 12.36 -13.06 -5.21
CA VAL A 27 13.75 -13.05 -5.67
C VAL A 27 14.42 -14.43 -5.61
N ASN A 28 13.82 -15.42 -4.92
CA ASN A 28 14.22 -16.84 -4.86
C ASN A 28 15.72 -17.10 -4.68
N ASN A 29 16.46 -16.18 -4.08
CA ASN A 29 17.92 -16.22 -3.96
C ASN A 29 18.67 -16.44 -5.29
N THR A 30 18.08 -16.07 -6.41
CA THR A 30 18.66 -16.18 -7.74
C THR A 30 18.69 -14.83 -8.45
N ARG A 31 19.78 -14.59 -9.22
CA ARG A 31 19.88 -13.40 -10.07
C ARG A 31 19.00 -13.46 -11.31
N GLU A 32 18.41 -14.60 -11.59
CA GLU A 32 17.53 -14.85 -12.74
C GLU A 32 16.06 -14.61 -12.42
N SER A 33 15.74 -14.22 -11.16
CA SER A 33 14.37 -13.87 -10.82
C SER A 33 13.90 -12.65 -11.65
N MET A 34 12.62 -12.62 -11.97
CA MET A 34 12.04 -11.55 -12.78
C MET A 34 12.25 -10.16 -12.14
N ALA A 35 12.09 -10.07 -10.82
CA ALA A 35 12.32 -8.84 -10.08
C ALA A 35 13.75 -8.32 -10.29
N ILE A 36 14.75 -9.19 -10.11
CA ILE A 36 16.16 -8.82 -10.28
C ILE A 36 16.47 -8.48 -11.74
N ALA A 37 15.92 -9.24 -12.70
CA ALA A 37 16.10 -8.96 -14.11
C ALA A 37 15.55 -7.58 -14.51
N TRP A 38 14.37 -7.21 -14.01
CA TRP A 38 13.81 -5.87 -14.25
C TRP A 38 14.64 -4.76 -13.62
N MET A 39 15.13 -4.94 -12.40
CA MET A 39 15.97 -3.95 -11.73
C MET A 39 17.33 -3.80 -12.41
N ASN A 40 17.98 -4.90 -12.76
CA ASN A 40 19.33 -4.86 -13.31
C ASN A 40 19.39 -4.48 -14.79
N SER A 41 18.51 -5.05 -15.62
CA SER A 41 18.59 -4.88 -17.08
C SER A 41 17.65 -3.84 -17.61
N ALA A 42 16.42 -3.77 -17.07
CA ALA A 42 15.41 -2.82 -17.55
C ALA A 42 15.40 -1.49 -16.78
N HIS A 43 16.33 -1.28 -15.83
CA HIS A 43 16.40 -0.10 -14.99
C HIS A 43 15.10 0.22 -14.23
N ALA A 44 14.39 -0.81 -13.77
CA ALA A 44 13.31 -0.61 -12.82
C ALA A 44 13.91 -0.13 -11.50
N SER A 45 13.75 1.15 -11.22
CA SER A 45 14.30 1.78 -10.01
C SER A 45 13.32 1.75 -8.84
N ALA A 46 12.07 1.39 -9.10
CA ALA A 46 11.08 1.04 -8.09
C ALA A 46 10.09 0.04 -8.68
N MET A 47 9.69 -0.92 -7.86
CA MET A 47 8.62 -1.88 -8.16
C MET A 47 7.90 -2.32 -6.90
N ALA A 48 6.65 -2.71 -7.04
CA ALA A 48 5.92 -3.45 -6.03
C ALA A 48 5.45 -4.77 -6.64
N GLY A 49 5.50 -5.85 -5.87
CA GLY A 49 5.10 -7.15 -6.37
C GLY A 49 4.94 -8.19 -5.28
N TYR A 50 4.12 -9.18 -5.55
CA TYR A 50 3.87 -10.28 -4.63
C TYR A 50 5.03 -11.27 -4.59
N VAL A 51 5.37 -11.71 -3.39
CA VAL A 51 6.46 -12.68 -3.17
C VAL A 51 5.99 -14.13 -3.16
N VAL A 52 4.66 -14.35 -3.11
CA VAL A 52 3.99 -15.66 -3.26
C VAL A 52 2.85 -15.54 -4.27
N PRO A 53 2.30 -16.65 -4.78
CA PRO A 53 1.11 -16.62 -5.60
C PRO A 53 -0.06 -15.99 -4.84
N THR A 54 -0.70 -15.02 -5.45
CA THR A 54 -1.88 -14.35 -4.92
C THR A 54 -2.64 -13.68 -6.05
N TRP A 55 -3.87 -13.30 -5.81
CA TRP A 55 -4.69 -12.53 -6.77
C TRP A 55 -5.71 -11.63 -6.09
N TYR A 56 -5.50 -11.30 -4.82
CA TYR A 56 -6.43 -10.44 -4.10
C TYR A 56 -6.35 -8.98 -4.55
N GLY A 57 -5.17 -8.38 -4.55
CA GLY A 57 -4.97 -7.02 -5.02
C GLY A 57 -5.71 -5.97 -4.21
N ARG A 58 -5.88 -6.21 -2.92
CA ARG A 58 -6.58 -5.29 -2.03
C ARG A 58 -5.92 -3.91 -2.03
N ASN A 59 -6.75 -2.87 -1.92
CA ASN A 59 -6.28 -1.48 -1.95
C ASN A 59 -5.39 -1.13 -3.17
N GLY A 60 -5.60 -1.79 -4.33
CA GLY A 60 -4.91 -1.47 -5.57
C GLY A 60 -3.45 -1.92 -5.60
N TRP A 61 -3.17 -3.16 -5.26
CA TRP A 61 -1.86 -3.79 -5.42
C TRP A 61 -0.69 -2.97 -4.87
N GLY A 62 -0.81 -2.52 -3.64
CA GLY A 62 0.30 -1.95 -2.89
C GLY A 62 0.68 -0.51 -3.22
N GLY A 63 -0.12 0.20 -3.98
CA GLY A 63 0.20 1.61 -4.23
C GLY A 63 -0.72 2.28 -5.23
N LEU A 64 -1.42 1.51 -6.03
CA LEU A 64 -2.22 2.06 -7.12
C LEU A 64 -3.38 2.92 -6.60
N LYS A 65 -3.97 2.57 -5.46
CA LYS A 65 -5.03 3.38 -4.86
C LYS A 65 -4.58 4.83 -4.73
N TYR A 66 -3.48 5.07 -4.03
CA TYR A 66 -3.02 6.43 -3.76
C TYR A 66 -2.28 7.07 -4.91
N TRP A 67 -1.56 6.29 -5.69
CA TRP A 67 -0.75 6.80 -6.78
C TRP A 67 -1.57 7.19 -8.03
N LEU A 68 -2.64 6.44 -8.32
CA LEU A 68 -3.51 6.68 -9.47
C LEU A 68 -4.69 7.59 -9.16
N THR A 69 -5.29 7.47 -7.99
CA THR A 69 -6.48 8.28 -7.64
C THR A 69 -6.14 9.73 -7.35
N THR A 70 -4.92 9.99 -6.85
CA THR A 70 -4.41 11.33 -6.58
C THR A 70 -3.07 11.58 -7.30
N PRO A 71 -3.06 11.55 -8.64
CA PRO A 71 -1.82 11.57 -9.41
C PRO A 71 -1.01 12.83 -9.14
N GLY A 72 0.27 12.65 -8.83
CA GLY A 72 1.19 13.73 -8.49
C GLY A 72 1.28 14.07 -7.00
N ARG A 73 0.28 13.70 -6.18
CA ARG A 73 0.29 14.01 -4.75
C ARG A 73 1.35 13.22 -3.99
N TYR A 74 1.42 11.92 -4.22
CA TYR A 74 2.35 11.01 -3.54
C TYR A 74 3.40 10.48 -4.51
N SER A 75 4.61 10.28 -4.01
CA SER A 75 5.58 9.40 -4.67
C SER A 75 5.09 7.94 -4.59
N LEU A 76 5.67 7.05 -5.39
CA LEU A 76 5.30 5.65 -5.34
C LEU A 76 5.58 5.02 -3.97
N ALA A 77 6.68 5.39 -3.33
CA ALA A 77 7.01 4.87 -2.00
C ALA A 77 6.04 5.36 -0.92
N GLU A 78 5.66 6.65 -0.95
CA GLU A 78 4.63 7.20 -0.07
C GLU A 78 3.28 6.52 -0.31
N ALA A 79 2.89 6.33 -1.58
CA ALA A 79 1.64 5.65 -1.93
C ALA A 79 1.62 4.19 -1.45
N PHE A 80 2.73 3.48 -1.59
CA PHE A 80 2.87 2.12 -1.08
C PHE A 80 2.76 2.06 0.44
N TYR A 81 3.44 2.98 1.14
CA TYR A 81 3.38 3.07 2.60
C TYR A 81 1.95 3.35 3.09
N LEU A 82 1.30 4.36 2.52
CA LEU A 82 -0.10 4.69 2.86
C LEU A 82 -1.05 3.53 2.62
N ASN A 83 -0.86 2.79 1.53
CA ASN A 83 -1.66 1.61 1.23
C ASN A 83 -1.52 0.53 2.30
N GLN A 84 -0.30 0.31 2.81
CA GLN A 84 -0.06 -0.66 3.88
C GLN A 84 -0.69 -0.20 5.19
N GLN A 85 -0.57 1.09 5.52
CA GLN A 85 -1.17 1.64 6.74
C GLN A 85 -2.71 1.56 6.70
N ASP A 86 -3.30 1.86 5.55
CA ASP A 86 -4.75 1.75 5.35
C ASP A 86 -5.23 0.29 5.53
N MET A 87 -4.53 -0.67 4.96
CA MET A 87 -4.86 -2.09 5.19
C MET A 87 -4.74 -2.49 6.67
N LEU A 88 -3.69 -2.06 7.33
CA LEU A 88 -3.52 -2.32 8.76
C LEU A 88 -4.63 -1.69 9.59
N HIS A 89 -5.01 -0.45 9.28
CA HIS A 89 -6.12 0.23 9.94
C HIS A 89 -7.44 -0.50 9.73
N GLN A 90 -7.74 -0.93 8.52
CA GLN A 90 -8.94 -1.71 8.23
C GLN A 90 -8.98 -3.03 9.03
N ILE A 91 -7.87 -3.78 9.04
CA ILE A 91 -7.78 -5.02 9.81
C ILE A 91 -7.90 -4.74 11.32
N ASP A 92 -7.25 -3.70 11.84
CA ASP A 92 -7.32 -3.33 13.26
C ASP A 92 -8.74 -2.92 13.67
N THR A 93 -9.49 -2.28 12.78
CA THR A 93 -10.91 -1.94 13.00
C THR A 93 -11.79 -3.17 13.09
N TRP A 94 -11.51 -4.20 12.29
CA TRP A 94 -12.29 -5.44 12.32
C TRP A 94 -11.92 -6.33 13.52
N ASP A 95 -10.61 -6.51 13.73
CA ASP A 95 -10.09 -7.39 14.76
C ASP A 95 -8.64 -7.02 15.14
N PRO A 96 -8.45 -6.19 16.18
CA PRO A 96 -7.12 -5.74 16.61
C PRO A 96 -6.18 -6.88 17.00
N GLU A 97 -6.72 -8.02 17.44
CA GLU A 97 -5.88 -9.18 17.77
C GLU A 97 -5.34 -9.85 16.51
N LEU A 98 -6.18 -9.99 15.47
CA LEU A 98 -5.77 -10.56 14.19
C LEU A 98 -4.79 -9.67 13.45
N CYS A 99 -4.91 -8.36 13.57
CA CYS A 99 -4.00 -7.41 12.93
C CYS A 99 -2.52 -7.68 13.27
N ARG A 100 -2.24 -8.27 14.42
CA ARG A 100 -0.89 -8.55 14.92
C ARG A 100 -0.45 -10.00 14.79
N LYS A 101 -1.35 -10.89 14.39
CA LYS A 101 -1.04 -12.32 14.27
C LYS A 101 -0.36 -12.63 12.93
N PRO A 102 0.71 -13.40 12.92
CA PRO A 102 1.25 -13.99 11.69
C PRO A 102 0.30 -15.10 11.21
N PHE A 103 0.14 -15.19 9.89
CA PHE A 103 -0.63 -16.26 9.25
C PHE A 103 0.30 -17.26 8.55
N PRO A 104 0.00 -18.55 8.59
CA PRO A 104 0.80 -19.58 7.96
C PRO A 104 0.48 -19.65 6.46
N TYR A 105 1.16 -18.86 5.65
CA TYR A 105 1.04 -18.95 4.19
C TYR A 105 1.93 -20.08 3.64
N GLY A 106 1.34 -20.89 2.76
CA GLY A 106 2.09 -21.90 2.04
C GLY A 106 2.99 -21.31 0.95
N PRO A 107 4.05 -22.02 0.54
CA PRO A 107 4.95 -21.54 -0.51
C PRO A 107 4.29 -21.48 -1.89
N ASP A 108 3.21 -22.21 -2.07
CA ASP A 108 2.46 -22.31 -3.34
C ASP A 108 1.31 -21.29 -3.46
N GLY A 109 1.21 -20.36 -2.49
CA GLY A 109 0.16 -19.36 -2.42
C GLY A 109 -1.09 -19.89 -1.77
N PHE A 110 -2.24 -19.32 -2.14
CA PHE A 110 -3.52 -19.64 -1.55
C PHE A 110 -4.03 -21.01 -1.98
N ALA A 111 -4.39 -21.83 -0.99
CA ALA A 111 -5.23 -23.02 -1.14
C ALA A 111 -6.42 -22.93 -0.16
N GLU A 112 -7.48 -23.71 -0.37
CA GLU A 112 -8.58 -23.81 0.60
C GLU A 112 -8.05 -24.14 2.00
N GLU A 113 -7.00 -24.95 2.09
CA GLU A 113 -6.32 -25.29 3.32
C GLU A 113 -5.72 -24.07 4.05
N ASP A 114 -5.36 -23.00 3.35
CA ASP A 114 -4.83 -21.79 3.99
C ASP A 114 -5.94 -20.98 4.65
N LEU A 115 -7.17 -21.03 4.13
CA LEU A 115 -8.34 -20.43 4.78
C LEU A 115 -8.69 -21.18 6.09
N GLU A 116 -8.62 -22.51 6.08
CA GLU A 116 -8.83 -23.31 7.29
C GLU A 116 -7.77 -23.00 8.34
N LYS A 117 -6.49 -23.02 7.98
CA LYS A 117 -5.38 -22.68 8.88
C LYS A 117 -5.47 -21.25 9.42
N ALA A 118 -5.83 -20.29 8.57
CA ALA A 118 -6.02 -18.90 8.98
C ALA A 118 -7.19 -18.77 9.95
N SER A 119 -8.29 -19.50 9.70
CA SER A 119 -9.46 -19.55 10.59
C SER A 119 -9.12 -20.17 11.94
N GLU A 120 -8.29 -21.21 11.97
CA GLU A 120 -7.78 -21.79 13.23
C GLU A 120 -6.96 -20.77 14.03
N VAL A 121 -6.05 -20.03 13.38
CA VAL A 121 -5.27 -18.95 14.00
C VAL A 121 -6.16 -17.84 14.52
N ALA A 122 -7.20 -17.50 13.76
CA ALA A 122 -8.21 -16.49 14.15
C ALA A 122 -9.09 -16.94 15.32
N GLY A 123 -9.30 -18.25 15.47
CA GLY A 123 -10.28 -18.81 16.42
C GLY A 123 -11.73 -18.62 15.98
N ARG A 124 -11.96 -18.31 14.72
CA ARG A 124 -13.26 -18.16 14.05
C ARG A 124 -13.14 -18.43 12.57
N GLU A 125 -14.26 -18.70 11.92
CA GLU A 125 -14.30 -18.78 10.47
C GLU A 125 -14.00 -17.42 9.85
N LEU A 126 -13.02 -17.38 8.94
CA LEU A 126 -12.68 -16.23 8.12
C LEU A 126 -13.33 -16.36 6.75
N THR A 127 -13.68 -15.23 6.17
CA THR A 127 -14.07 -15.15 4.78
C THR A 127 -12.84 -15.10 3.87
N ILE A 128 -13.03 -15.43 2.60
CA ILE A 128 -11.97 -15.30 1.58
C ILE A 128 -11.50 -13.84 1.44
N ASP A 129 -12.39 -12.89 1.64
CA ASP A 129 -12.08 -11.47 1.58
C ASP A 129 -11.19 -11.02 2.73
N GLU A 130 -11.51 -11.45 3.96
CA GLU A 130 -10.65 -11.19 5.12
C GLU A 130 -9.27 -11.80 4.93
N LEU A 131 -9.20 -13.05 4.45
CA LEU A 131 -7.91 -13.68 4.15
C LEU A 131 -7.12 -12.87 3.11
N GLY A 132 -7.78 -12.30 2.11
CA GLY A 132 -7.15 -11.46 1.10
C GLY A 132 -6.41 -10.24 1.66
N PHE A 133 -6.98 -9.59 2.68
CA PHE A 133 -6.31 -8.48 3.35
C PHE A 133 -5.05 -8.91 4.10
N PHE A 134 -5.09 -10.05 4.80
CA PHE A 134 -3.91 -10.58 5.47
C PHE A 134 -2.81 -10.97 4.48
N PHE A 135 -3.20 -11.57 3.35
CA PHE A 135 -2.23 -11.89 2.28
C PHE A 135 -1.54 -10.64 1.77
N ASP A 136 -2.30 -9.65 1.35
CA ASP A 136 -1.73 -8.43 0.77
C ASP A 136 -0.89 -7.64 1.79
N ARG A 137 -1.26 -7.68 3.07
CA ARG A 137 -0.43 -7.13 4.15
C ARG A 137 0.95 -7.77 4.22
N ASP A 138 1.02 -9.10 4.10
CA ASP A 138 2.22 -9.85 4.46
C ASP A 138 3.09 -10.19 3.23
N VAL A 139 2.50 -10.30 2.04
CA VAL A 139 3.21 -10.86 0.88
C VAL A 139 3.49 -9.87 -0.23
N LEU A 140 3.13 -8.62 -0.07
CA LEU A 140 3.41 -7.56 -1.02
C LEU A 140 4.69 -6.84 -0.64
N ALA A 141 5.68 -6.85 -1.53
CA ALA A 141 6.98 -6.24 -1.29
C ALA A 141 7.21 -5.02 -2.19
N PHE A 142 7.90 -4.02 -1.64
CA PHE A 142 8.40 -2.87 -2.38
C PHE A 142 9.92 -3.02 -2.56
N TYR A 143 10.39 -2.79 -3.78
CA TYR A 143 11.81 -2.78 -4.14
C TYR A 143 12.17 -1.44 -4.75
N GLY A 144 13.26 -0.85 -4.30
CA GLY A 144 13.77 0.39 -4.81
C GLY A 144 14.23 1.34 -3.71
N ASP A 145 14.65 2.52 -4.13
CA ASP A 145 15.04 3.60 -3.22
C ASP A 145 13.79 4.40 -2.84
N PRO A 146 13.33 4.34 -1.58
CA PRO A 146 12.14 5.11 -1.15
C PRO A 146 12.35 6.62 -1.22
N ALA A 147 13.60 7.10 -1.23
CA ALA A 147 13.92 8.51 -1.40
C ALA A 147 13.77 8.99 -2.87
N TRP A 148 13.62 8.06 -3.81
CA TRP A 148 13.35 8.45 -5.18
C TRP A 148 11.91 8.96 -5.32
N ASN A 149 11.79 10.29 -5.38
CA ASN A 149 10.50 10.99 -5.46
C ASN A 149 9.85 10.85 -6.85
N VAL A 150 9.58 9.60 -7.26
CA VAL A 150 8.88 9.34 -8.52
C VAL A 150 7.38 9.52 -8.34
N ARG A 151 6.81 10.40 -9.14
CA ARG A 151 5.37 10.71 -9.16
C ARG A 151 4.79 10.41 -10.53
N LEU A 152 3.49 10.12 -10.58
CA LEU A 152 2.81 9.79 -11.84
C LEU A 152 2.73 11.02 -12.78
N LYS A 153 2.63 12.20 -12.21
CA LYS A 153 2.75 13.51 -12.88
C LYS A 153 3.30 14.54 -11.91
N GLU A 154 3.60 15.72 -12.40
CA GLU A 154 3.94 16.85 -11.54
C GLU A 154 2.77 17.19 -10.61
N LEU A 155 3.09 17.73 -9.45
CA LEU A 155 2.07 18.22 -8.53
C LEU A 155 1.23 19.29 -9.25
N PRO A 156 -0.09 19.23 -9.16
CA PRO A 156 -0.94 20.29 -9.69
C PRO A 156 -0.60 21.62 -9.00
N GLU A 157 -0.68 22.72 -9.73
CA GLU A 157 -0.46 24.07 -9.17
C GLU A 157 -1.49 24.36 -8.05
N GLU A 158 -2.71 23.85 -8.22
CA GLU A 158 -3.76 23.90 -7.21
C GLU A 158 -4.11 22.49 -6.73
N ASN A 159 -3.96 22.25 -5.45
CA ASN A 159 -4.36 21.00 -4.83
C ASN A 159 -5.85 21.02 -4.49
N ASP A 160 -6.53 19.91 -4.70
CA ASP A 160 -7.93 19.74 -4.30
C ASP A 160 -8.11 19.89 -2.78
N PHE A 161 -7.10 19.56 -2.02
CA PHE A 161 -7.02 19.78 -0.58
C PHE A 161 -5.57 19.93 -0.11
N THR A 162 -5.40 20.57 1.02
CA THR A 162 -4.12 20.65 1.73
C THR A 162 -4.31 20.17 3.16
N VAL A 163 -3.28 19.53 3.69
CA VAL A 163 -3.21 19.19 5.10
C VAL A 163 -2.04 19.96 5.70
N THR A 164 -2.33 20.74 6.72
CA THR A 164 -1.31 21.48 7.47
C THR A 164 -1.33 21.05 8.92
N ALA A 165 -0.19 21.17 9.60
CA ALA A 165 -0.08 20.88 11.00
C ALA A 165 0.44 22.09 11.78
N SER A 166 -0.13 22.31 12.93
CA SER A 166 0.42 23.18 13.98
C SER A 166 0.62 22.38 15.26
N THR A 167 1.41 22.92 16.19
CA THR A 167 1.59 22.31 17.51
C THR A 167 1.03 23.25 18.56
N GLU A 168 0.06 22.78 19.32
CA GLU A 168 -0.62 23.52 20.36
C GLU A 168 -0.69 22.69 21.64
N GLY A 169 -0.20 23.22 22.75
CA GLY A 169 -0.26 22.54 24.06
C GLY A 169 0.38 21.14 24.10
N GLY A 170 1.34 20.85 23.22
CA GLY A 170 1.98 19.53 23.10
C GLY A 170 1.20 18.53 22.24
N GLN A 171 0.20 19.00 21.53
CA GLN A 171 -0.59 18.22 20.56
C GLN A 171 -0.35 18.73 19.15
N TYR A 172 -0.35 17.82 18.17
CA TYR A 172 -0.48 18.20 16.76
C TYR A 172 -1.94 18.49 16.44
N VAL A 173 -2.18 19.62 15.80
CA VAL A 173 -3.48 19.97 15.25
C VAL A 173 -3.38 19.93 13.73
N LEU A 174 -4.04 18.96 13.12
CA LEU A 174 -4.09 18.82 11.66
C LEU A 174 -5.31 19.57 11.13
N THR A 175 -5.08 20.44 10.15
CA THR A 175 -6.13 21.19 9.48
C THR A 175 -6.19 20.75 8.03
N VAL A 176 -7.34 20.24 7.62
CA VAL A 176 -7.65 19.92 6.23
C VAL A 176 -8.43 21.07 5.61
N THR A 177 -7.88 21.66 4.57
CA THR A 177 -8.53 22.71 3.79
C THR A 177 -8.81 22.19 2.39
N THR A 178 -10.07 22.20 1.97
CA THR A 178 -10.50 21.78 0.64
C THR A 178 -10.67 22.97 -0.29
N SER A 179 -10.35 22.77 -1.57
CA SER A 179 -10.63 23.75 -2.63
C SER A 179 -12.07 23.61 -3.15
N GLU A 180 -12.50 24.56 -3.96
CA GLU A 180 -13.81 24.50 -4.66
C GLU A 180 -13.91 23.29 -5.60
N ASN A 181 -12.77 22.76 -6.05
CA ASN A 181 -12.70 21.59 -6.93
C ASN A 181 -12.68 20.26 -6.15
N PHE A 182 -12.69 20.30 -4.83
CA PHE A 182 -12.69 19.09 -4.03
C PHE A 182 -13.97 18.27 -4.23
N SER A 183 -13.80 16.99 -4.46
CA SER A 183 -14.91 16.03 -4.53
C SER A 183 -14.49 14.73 -3.87
N ALA A 184 -15.06 14.44 -2.72
CA ALA A 184 -14.88 13.16 -2.03
C ALA A 184 -15.30 11.98 -2.91
N GLU A 185 -16.39 12.14 -3.66
CA GLU A 185 -16.93 11.13 -4.56
C GLU A 185 -15.97 10.82 -5.72
N ARG A 186 -15.34 11.84 -6.31
CA ARG A 186 -14.31 11.69 -7.34
C ARG A 186 -13.07 10.98 -6.79
N MET A 187 -12.67 11.32 -5.58
CA MET A 187 -11.54 10.68 -4.93
C MET A 187 -11.85 9.23 -4.56
N ALA A 188 -13.03 8.95 -4.02
CA ALA A 188 -13.39 7.64 -3.51
C ALA A 188 -13.69 6.59 -4.58
N GLY A 189 -13.94 6.95 -5.82
CA GLY A 189 -14.66 5.96 -6.58
C GLY A 189 -14.36 5.76 -8.04
N SER A 190 -13.52 6.54 -8.65
CA SER A 190 -13.53 6.56 -10.11
C SER A 190 -12.81 5.39 -10.79
N HIS A 191 -11.86 4.75 -10.14
CA HIS A 191 -11.00 3.79 -10.81
C HIS A 191 -11.12 2.34 -10.29
N PHE A 192 -11.55 2.18 -9.06
CA PHE A 192 -11.73 0.87 -8.45
C PHE A 192 -13.17 0.77 -7.93
N LYS A 193 -13.98 -0.04 -8.59
CA LYS A 193 -15.39 -0.26 -8.21
C LYS A 193 -15.55 -1.15 -6.97
N GLU A 194 -14.48 -1.54 -6.36
CA GLU A 194 -14.47 -2.44 -5.22
C GLU A 194 -14.75 -1.70 -3.91
N GLU A 195 -15.51 -2.33 -3.03
CA GLU A 195 -15.95 -1.71 -1.77
C GLU A 195 -14.80 -1.30 -0.85
N HIS A 196 -13.69 -2.01 -0.91
CA HIS A 196 -12.51 -1.77 -0.07
C HIS A 196 -11.64 -0.59 -0.52
N VAL A 197 -12.03 0.15 -1.53
CA VAL A 197 -11.26 1.30 -2.05
C VAL A 197 -11.99 2.61 -1.81
N LYS A 198 -13.04 2.60 -0.99
CA LYS A 198 -13.88 3.77 -0.73
C LYS A 198 -13.24 4.78 0.21
N ASP A 199 -12.35 4.34 1.08
CA ASP A 199 -11.73 5.20 2.08
C ASP A 199 -10.58 5.98 1.46
N LEU A 200 -10.64 7.28 1.56
CA LEU A 200 -9.60 8.18 1.09
C LEU A 200 -9.12 9.02 2.27
N PRO A 201 -8.05 8.57 2.91
CA PRO A 201 -7.52 9.29 4.04
C PRO A 201 -6.91 10.62 3.60
N PHE A 202 -7.17 11.64 4.37
CA PHE A 202 -6.30 12.77 4.48
C PHE A 202 -5.12 12.32 5.33
N SER A 203 -3.92 12.35 4.77
CA SER A 203 -2.73 11.88 5.47
C SER A 203 -1.74 13.01 5.68
N TYR A 204 -1.01 12.92 6.77
CA TYR A 204 0.05 13.84 7.12
C TYR A 204 1.25 13.06 7.65
N PHE A 205 2.41 13.25 7.03
CA PHE A 205 3.66 12.68 7.51
C PHE A 205 4.31 13.64 8.50
N PHE A 206 4.52 13.16 9.73
CA PHE A 206 5.17 13.98 10.74
C PHE A 206 6.63 14.24 10.37
N PRO A 207 7.16 15.45 10.64
CA PRO A 207 8.54 15.79 10.33
C PRO A 207 9.56 15.05 11.20
N GLU A 208 9.11 14.45 12.28
CA GLU A 208 9.90 13.66 13.22
C GLU A 208 9.09 12.46 13.73
N ARG A 209 9.79 11.42 14.17
CA ARG A 209 9.15 10.25 14.74
C ARG A 209 8.54 10.57 16.09
N LEU A 210 7.26 10.38 16.24
CA LEU A 210 6.53 10.61 17.48
C LEU A 210 6.78 9.47 18.49
N LYS A 211 6.65 9.80 19.77
CA LYS A 211 6.75 8.82 20.86
C LYS A 211 5.36 8.55 21.42
N ASN A 212 4.90 7.29 21.28
CA ASN A 212 3.60 6.85 21.80
C ASN A 212 2.45 7.79 21.38
N PRO A 213 2.28 8.07 20.08
CA PRO A 213 1.19 8.91 19.61
C PRO A 213 -0.15 8.27 19.94
N ARG A 214 -1.15 9.11 20.12
CA ARG A 214 -2.54 8.71 20.31
C ARG A 214 -3.44 9.84 19.85
N LEU A 215 -4.62 9.48 19.40
CA LEU A 215 -5.65 10.45 19.09
C LEU A 215 -6.06 11.24 20.34
N ALA A 216 -6.43 12.48 20.15
CA ALA A 216 -6.95 13.31 21.22
C ALA A 216 -8.29 12.77 21.73
N GLU A 217 -8.57 12.97 23.02
CA GLU A 217 -9.87 12.61 23.58
C GLU A 217 -10.99 13.46 22.94
N GLY A 218 -12.02 12.79 22.47
CA GLY A 218 -13.17 13.45 21.81
C GLY A 218 -13.00 13.63 20.30
N GLU A 219 -11.93 13.07 19.69
CA GLU A 219 -11.82 13.02 18.23
C GLU A 219 -13.00 12.28 17.62
N THR A 220 -13.59 12.87 16.59
CA THR A 220 -14.79 12.35 15.92
C THR A 220 -14.54 11.85 14.50
N TRP A 221 -13.34 12.07 13.97
CA TRP A 221 -12.94 11.54 12.68
C TRP A 221 -12.53 10.08 12.82
N ASP A 222 -12.85 9.29 11.83
CA ASP A 222 -12.26 7.96 11.68
C ASP A 222 -10.80 8.16 11.28
N ALA A 223 -9.91 8.07 12.25
CA ALA A 223 -8.52 8.42 12.09
C ALA A 223 -7.62 7.40 12.80
N ALA A 224 -6.48 7.14 12.20
CA ALA A 224 -5.41 6.36 12.79
C ALA A 224 -4.14 7.22 12.89
N VAL A 225 -3.31 6.95 13.89
CA VAL A 225 -2.02 7.62 14.06
C VAL A 225 -0.96 6.59 14.43
N ASP A 226 0.18 6.65 13.76
CA ASP A 226 1.39 5.93 14.14
C ASP A 226 2.53 6.90 14.48
N GLU A 227 3.74 6.37 14.68
CA GLU A 227 4.89 7.16 15.03
C GLU A 227 5.38 8.11 13.93
N ASN A 228 4.94 7.93 12.70
CA ASN A 228 5.41 8.67 11.51
C ASN A 228 4.30 9.44 10.80
N PHE A 229 3.03 9.05 11.02
CA PHE A 229 1.96 9.57 10.17
C PHE A 229 0.58 9.40 10.83
#